data_3e58d21287f982e0fe5900269aef5ebc
#
_entry.id   3e58d21287f982e0fe5900269aef5ebc
#
_cell.length_a   1.000
_cell.length_b   1.000
_cell.length_c   1.000
_cell.angle_alpha   90.00
_cell.angle_beta   90.00
_cell.angle_gamma   90.00
#
_symmetry.space_group_name_H-M   'P 1'
#
loop_
_entity.id
_entity.type
_entity.pdbx_description
1 polymer ?
#
loop_
_entity_poly.entity_id
_entity_poly.type
_entity_poly.pdbx_seq_one_letter_code
_entity_poly.pdbx_strand_id
1 'polypeptide(L)'
;SSSEVRVRVLCYHNQGPKLNAVNSWKVGTRALITGNISFSNDPAQPLDLIINTIETNVPQEMYCNQVVLGNAFFADGEYKERKNDQVAVKIGTTLDNSEVVTWLYMETHASRKQKLSDRIRKGRQICVQGYLREYRKDDNDSPYRAIVASDFSTRKDKERSNRNPQSNGTAAGYTELDPTPEY
;
A
#
# COMPACT_ATOMS: atom_id res chain seq x y z
N SER A 1 22.13 3.37 12.94
CA SER A 1 21.90 2.58 11.74
C SER A 1 20.99 3.36 10.81
N SER A 2 21.48 3.73 9.65
CA SER A 2 20.67 4.34 8.62
C SER A 2 19.66 3.32 8.12
N SER A 3 18.39 3.62 8.22
CA SER A 3 17.34 2.79 7.65
C SER A 3 17.23 3.04 6.15
N GLU A 4 18.21 2.58 5.40
CA GLU A 4 18.16 2.61 3.95
C GLU A 4 17.22 1.51 3.45
N VAL A 5 16.26 1.88 2.64
CA VAL A 5 15.41 0.92 1.93
C VAL A 5 15.99 0.68 0.55
N ARG A 6 16.32 -0.56 0.25
CA ARG A 6 16.79 -0.94 -1.07
C ARG A 6 15.62 -1.27 -1.98
N VAL A 7 15.57 -0.60 -3.12
CA VAL A 7 14.49 -0.76 -4.11
C VAL A 7 15.11 -1.08 -5.46
N ARG A 8 14.58 -2.09 -6.13
CA ARG A 8 14.89 -2.35 -7.53
C ARG A 8 13.95 -1.55 -8.40
N VAL A 9 14.50 -0.69 -9.23
CA VAL A 9 13.72 0.16 -10.13
C VAL A 9 13.44 -0.59 -11.42
N LEU A 10 12.17 -0.71 -11.80
CA LEU A 10 11.73 -1.37 -13.01
C LEU A 10 11.13 -0.37 -13.99
N CYS A 11 11.55 -0.46 -15.24
CA CYS A 11 11.03 0.34 -16.34
C CYS A 11 10.63 -0.58 -17.49
N TYR A 12 9.45 -0.37 -18.05
CA TYR A 12 9.03 -1.12 -19.23
C TYR A 12 9.84 -0.68 -20.45
N HIS A 13 10.23 -1.62 -21.31
CA HIS A 13 11.05 -1.38 -22.50
C HIS A 13 10.39 -0.42 -23.52
N ASN A 14 9.07 -0.32 -23.53
CA ASN A 14 8.33 0.61 -24.39
C ASN A 14 8.30 2.07 -23.86
N GLN A 15 8.92 2.32 -22.71
CA GLN A 15 9.03 3.65 -22.11
C GLN A 15 10.40 4.27 -22.41
N GLY A 16 10.74 4.40 -23.69
CA GLY A 16 12.08 4.81 -24.16
C GLY A 16 12.75 5.96 -23.41
N PRO A 17 12.12 7.13 -23.20
CA PRO A 17 12.73 8.24 -22.47
C PRO A 17 13.10 7.88 -21.04
N LYS A 18 12.26 7.14 -20.32
CA LYS A 18 12.52 6.69 -18.94
C LYS A 18 13.62 5.65 -18.91
N LEU A 19 13.61 4.72 -19.86
CA LEU A 19 14.65 3.70 -19.99
C LEU A 19 16.01 4.34 -20.25
N ASN A 20 16.07 5.33 -21.13
CA ASN A 20 17.31 6.08 -21.40
C ASN A 20 17.81 6.83 -20.15
N ALA A 21 16.91 7.43 -19.38
CA ALA A 21 17.26 8.07 -18.12
C ALA A 21 17.87 7.06 -17.13
N VAL A 22 17.21 5.91 -16.93
CA VAL A 22 17.69 4.87 -16.00
C VAL A 22 19.04 4.30 -16.47
N ASN A 23 19.23 4.05 -17.76
CA ASN A 23 20.48 3.52 -18.32
C ASN A 23 21.64 4.52 -18.23
N SER A 24 21.35 5.82 -18.10
CA SER A 24 22.37 6.85 -17.91
C SER A 24 22.87 6.99 -16.47
N TRP A 25 22.20 6.35 -15.51
CA TRP A 25 22.54 6.49 -14.10
C TRP A 25 23.89 5.85 -13.76
N LYS A 26 24.57 6.50 -12.86
CA LYS A 26 25.82 6.02 -12.25
C LYS A 26 25.62 5.94 -10.75
N VAL A 27 26.50 5.21 -10.08
CA VAL A 27 26.53 5.20 -8.62
C VAL A 27 26.61 6.63 -8.10
N GLY A 28 25.70 7.00 -7.20
CA GLY A 28 25.56 8.36 -6.68
C GLY A 28 24.59 9.27 -7.46
N THR A 29 24.05 8.83 -8.60
CA THR A 29 22.99 9.57 -9.28
C THR A 29 21.79 9.72 -8.36
N ARG A 30 21.27 10.95 -8.24
CA ARG A 30 20.05 11.26 -7.47
C ARG A 30 18.88 11.40 -8.41
N ALA A 31 17.77 10.79 -8.06
CA ALA A 31 16.51 10.92 -8.78
C ALA A 31 15.34 10.90 -7.81
N LEU A 32 14.31 11.66 -8.13
CA LEU A 32 13.00 11.51 -7.52
C LEU A 32 12.16 10.62 -8.43
N ILE A 33 11.69 9.52 -7.88
CA ILE A 33 10.93 8.52 -8.64
C ILE A 33 9.55 8.40 -8.01
N THR A 34 8.52 8.48 -8.84
CA THR A 34 7.17 8.07 -8.44
C THR A 34 6.80 6.79 -9.20
N GLY A 35 6.03 5.94 -8.57
CA GLY A 35 5.64 4.68 -9.18
C GLY A 35 4.84 3.78 -8.27
N ASN A 36 4.59 2.57 -8.76
CA ASN A 36 3.91 1.54 -8.01
C ASN A 36 4.93 0.61 -7.35
N ILE A 37 4.78 0.37 -6.06
CA ILE A 37 5.63 -0.57 -5.33
C ILE A 37 5.03 -1.96 -5.43
N SER A 38 5.86 -2.92 -5.82
CA SER A 38 5.56 -4.34 -5.75
C SER A 38 6.37 -4.96 -4.60
N PHE A 39 5.66 -5.65 -3.71
CA PHE A 39 6.26 -6.37 -2.60
C PHE A 39 6.33 -7.85 -2.94
N SER A 40 7.49 -8.47 -2.78
CA SER A 40 7.60 -9.92 -2.82
C SER A 40 7.28 -10.52 -1.44
N ASN A 41 6.64 -11.69 -1.43
CA ASN A 41 6.49 -12.49 -0.20
C ASN A 41 7.81 -13.12 0.24
N ASP A 42 8.79 -13.20 -0.65
CA ASP A 42 10.16 -13.56 -0.31
C ASP A 42 10.89 -12.32 0.23
N PRO A 43 11.19 -12.26 1.52
CA PRO A 43 11.86 -11.11 2.12
C PRO A 43 13.29 -10.90 1.60
N ALA A 44 13.92 -11.92 1.02
CA ALA A 44 15.25 -11.79 0.42
C ALA A 44 15.22 -10.98 -0.89
N GLN A 45 14.08 -10.94 -1.57
CA GLN A 45 13.93 -10.16 -2.79
C GLN A 45 13.85 -8.66 -2.49
N PRO A 46 14.46 -7.81 -3.31
CA PRO A 46 14.31 -6.37 -3.17
C PRO A 46 12.86 -5.95 -3.42
N LEU A 47 12.49 -4.78 -2.94
CA LEU A 47 11.25 -4.14 -3.34
C LEU A 47 11.37 -3.69 -4.79
N ASP A 48 10.34 -3.90 -5.57
CA ASP A 48 10.27 -3.42 -6.94
C ASP A 48 9.48 -2.11 -7.00
N LEU A 49 10.04 -1.10 -7.62
CA LEU A 49 9.39 0.16 -7.92
C LEU A 49 9.21 0.28 -9.43
N ILE A 50 7.98 0.07 -9.89
CA ILE A 50 7.62 0.25 -11.30
C ILE A 50 7.43 1.74 -11.54
N ILE A 51 8.26 2.33 -12.40
CA ILE A 51 8.34 3.77 -12.60
C ILE A 51 7.10 4.32 -13.30
N ASN A 52 6.51 5.36 -12.73
CA ASN A 52 5.56 6.25 -13.39
C ASN A 52 6.24 7.53 -13.88
N THR A 53 7.00 8.21 -13.02
CA THR A 53 7.74 9.42 -13.38
C THR A 53 9.15 9.40 -12.82
N ILE A 54 10.07 10.08 -13.50
CA ILE A 54 11.45 10.29 -13.07
C ILE A 54 11.75 11.80 -13.18
N GLU A 55 12.33 12.33 -12.12
CA GLU A 55 12.91 13.67 -12.08
C GLU A 55 14.40 13.53 -11.69
N THR A 56 15.31 13.99 -12.53
CA THR A 56 16.77 13.85 -12.32
C THR A 56 17.42 15.11 -11.75
N ASN A 57 16.76 16.27 -11.86
CA ASN A 57 17.26 17.53 -11.32
C ASN A 57 16.79 17.74 -9.87
N VAL A 58 17.15 16.79 -9.02
CA VAL A 58 16.68 16.79 -7.62
C VAL A 58 17.64 17.59 -6.75
N PRO A 59 17.16 18.63 -6.03
CA PRO A 59 17.98 19.36 -5.08
C PRO A 59 18.62 18.43 -4.04
N GLN A 60 19.83 18.79 -3.59
CA GLN A 60 20.58 17.95 -2.67
C GLN A 60 19.86 17.78 -1.32
N GLU A 61 19.09 18.76 -0.91
CA GLU A 61 18.33 18.79 0.33
C GLU A 61 17.03 18.00 0.26
N MET A 62 16.56 17.71 -0.96
CA MET A 62 15.30 17.01 -1.14
C MET A 62 15.44 15.55 -0.72
N TYR A 63 14.61 15.15 0.20
CA TYR A 63 14.48 13.77 0.65
C TYR A 63 13.00 13.39 0.67
N CYS A 64 12.64 12.37 -0.08
CA CYS A 64 11.27 11.89 -0.16
C CYS A 64 11.23 10.37 -0.03
N ASN A 65 10.54 9.90 0.98
CA ASN A 65 10.18 8.50 1.15
C ASN A 65 8.72 8.45 1.60
N GLN A 66 7.81 8.36 0.64
CA GLN A 66 6.38 8.39 0.91
C GLN A 66 5.69 7.23 0.22
N VAL A 67 4.81 6.56 0.95
CA VAL A 67 3.99 5.44 0.48
C VAL A 67 2.55 5.64 0.87
N VAL A 68 1.65 5.32 -0.06
CA VAL A 68 0.21 5.24 0.20
C VAL A 68 -0.28 3.87 -0.25
N LEU A 69 -0.88 3.12 0.68
CA LEU A 69 -1.58 1.87 0.38
C LEU A 69 -3.08 2.08 0.51
N GLY A 70 -3.79 2.05 -0.61
CA GLY A 70 -5.25 2.24 -0.64
C GLY A 70 -6.07 0.98 -0.38
N ASN A 71 -5.49 -0.20 -0.65
CA ASN A 71 -6.20 -1.49 -0.65
C ASN A 71 -5.61 -2.51 0.33
N ALA A 72 -5.10 -2.04 1.47
CA ALA A 72 -4.63 -2.94 2.50
C ALA A 72 -5.78 -3.43 3.39
N PHE A 73 -5.56 -4.53 4.09
CA PHE A 73 -6.50 -5.05 5.09
C PHE A 73 -5.72 -5.66 6.27
N PHE A 74 -6.34 -5.66 7.45
CA PHE A 74 -5.74 -6.27 8.63
C PHE A 74 -5.70 -7.80 8.48
N ALA A 75 -4.53 -8.39 8.68
CA ALA A 75 -4.36 -9.84 8.69
C ALA A 75 -5.04 -10.48 9.89
N ASP A 76 -4.87 -9.84 11.04
CA ASP A 76 -5.34 -10.29 12.34
C ASP A 76 -6.13 -9.18 13.03
N GLY A 77 -6.83 -9.53 14.11
CA GLY A 77 -7.54 -8.57 14.97
C GLY A 77 -6.68 -7.99 16.09
N GLU A 78 -5.37 -8.16 16.02
CA GLU A 78 -4.44 -7.84 17.11
C GLU A 78 -3.27 -7.00 16.61
N TYR A 79 -2.67 -6.26 17.53
CA TYR A 79 -1.41 -5.56 17.30
C TYR A 79 -0.36 -6.04 18.32
N LYS A 80 0.90 -5.82 17.98
CA LYS A 80 2.05 -6.14 18.86
C LYS A 80 2.71 -4.84 19.29
N GLU A 81 2.97 -4.72 20.57
CA GLU A 81 3.79 -3.63 21.09
C GLU A 81 5.26 -3.87 20.74
N ARG A 82 5.93 -2.82 20.36
CA ARG A 82 7.34 -2.81 20.00
C ARG A 82 8.12 -1.90 20.95
N LYS A 83 9.43 -1.97 20.90
CA LYS A 83 10.31 -1.00 21.58
C LYS A 83 10.08 0.39 20.98
N ASN A 84 10.49 1.43 21.72
CA ASN A 84 10.41 2.84 21.31
C ASN A 84 8.99 3.35 21.03
N ASP A 85 8.05 3.00 21.91
CA ASP A 85 6.66 3.47 21.84
C ASP A 85 6.00 3.25 20.48
N GLN A 86 6.28 2.12 19.86
CA GLN A 86 5.67 1.72 18.62
C GLN A 86 4.72 0.54 18.80
N VAL A 87 3.70 0.51 17.98
CA VAL A 87 2.79 -0.64 17.82
C VAL A 87 2.83 -1.09 16.37
N ALA A 88 2.86 -2.41 16.16
CA ALA A 88 2.92 -3.01 14.85
C ALA A 88 1.71 -3.93 14.62
N VAL A 89 1.14 -3.88 13.44
CA VAL A 89 0.08 -4.75 12.99
C VAL A 89 0.42 -5.34 11.63
N LYS A 90 0.10 -6.62 11.43
CA LYS A 90 0.27 -7.27 10.15
C LYS A 90 -0.88 -6.87 9.23
N ILE A 91 -0.53 -6.41 8.03
CA ILE A 91 -1.48 -6.06 6.98
C ILE A 91 -1.18 -6.84 5.72
N GLY A 92 -2.22 -7.14 4.96
CA GLY A 92 -2.12 -7.71 3.63
C GLY A 92 -2.49 -6.68 2.58
N THR A 93 -1.89 -6.77 1.41
CA THR A 93 -2.28 -5.99 0.24
C THR A 93 -2.24 -6.88 -0.99
N THR A 94 -3.16 -6.65 -1.90
CA THR A 94 -3.15 -7.24 -3.23
C THR A 94 -2.77 -6.14 -4.21
N LEU A 95 -1.75 -6.38 -5.00
CA LEU A 95 -1.33 -5.49 -6.06
C LEU A 95 -2.02 -5.90 -7.36
N ASP A 96 -2.54 -4.92 -8.09
CA ASP A 96 -3.02 -5.05 -9.46
C ASP A 96 -3.95 -6.25 -9.75
N ASN A 97 -5.00 -6.43 -8.93
CA ASN A 97 -5.96 -7.53 -9.07
C ASN A 97 -5.35 -8.94 -9.02
N SER A 98 -4.14 -9.06 -8.52
CA SER A 98 -3.51 -10.36 -8.29
C SER A 98 -4.25 -11.09 -7.17
N GLU A 99 -4.40 -12.41 -7.30
CA GLU A 99 -4.92 -13.26 -6.23
C GLU A 99 -3.90 -13.43 -5.09
N VAL A 100 -2.67 -13.00 -5.31
CA VAL A 100 -1.57 -13.15 -4.35
C VAL A 100 -1.59 -12.01 -3.35
N VAL A 101 -1.78 -12.36 -2.09
CA VAL A 101 -1.68 -11.42 -0.98
C VAL A 101 -0.23 -11.28 -0.55
N THR A 102 0.26 -10.07 -0.57
CA THR A 102 1.55 -9.73 0.02
C THR A 102 1.37 -9.24 1.44
N TRP A 103 2.17 -9.79 2.34
CA TRP A 103 2.12 -9.48 3.76
C TRP A 103 3.24 -8.51 4.15
N LEU A 104 2.88 -7.49 4.90
CA LEU A 104 3.83 -6.52 5.46
C LEU A 104 3.35 -6.05 6.84
N TYR A 105 4.17 -5.24 7.49
CA TYR A 105 3.80 -4.64 8.76
C TYR A 105 3.49 -3.16 8.58
N MET A 106 2.46 -2.69 9.26
CA MET A 106 2.22 -1.29 9.51
C MET A 106 2.68 -1.01 10.95
N GLU A 107 3.55 -0.04 11.11
CA GLU A 107 3.99 0.47 12.41
C GLU A 107 3.42 1.86 12.63
N THR A 108 3.02 2.17 13.84
CA THR A 108 2.60 3.51 14.22
C THR A 108 3.00 3.80 15.66
N HIS A 109 3.07 5.09 16.02
CA HIS A 109 3.40 5.50 17.37
C HIS A 109 2.32 5.10 18.38
N ALA A 110 2.72 4.78 19.62
CA ALA A 110 1.81 4.33 20.67
C ALA A 110 0.69 5.33 20.99
N SER A 111 0.89 6.61 20.74
CA SER A 111 -0.18 7.63 20.88
C SER A 111 -1.39 7.35 20.01
N ARG A 112 -1.26 6.54 18.96
CA ARG A 112 -2.36 6.12 18.08
C ARG A 112 -2.92 4.73 18.43
N LYS A 113 -2.45 4.13 19.52
CA LYS A 113 -2.86 2.80 19.98
C LYS A 113 -4.37 2.70 20.12
N GLN A 114 -5.02 3.70 20.74
CA GLN A 114 -6.47 3.73 20.91
C GLN A 114 -7.17 3.77 19.55
N LYS A 115 -6.76 4.67 18.66
CA LYS A 115 -7.30 4.76 17.28
C LYS A 115 -7.17 3.43 16.53
N LEU A 116 -6.04 2.72 16.73
CA LEU A 116 -5.82 1.42 16.11
C LEU A 116 -6.70 0.34 16.74
N SER A 117 -6.75 0.26 18.07
CA SER A 117 -7.54 -0.71 18.82
C SER A 117 -9.03 -0.66 18.46
N ASP A 118 -9.58 0.53 18.31
CA ASP A 118 -10.98 0.74 17.95
C ASP A 118 -11.31 0.27 16.51
N ARG A 119 -10.30 0.13 15.68
CA ARG A 119 -10.48 -0.09 14.24
C ARG A 119 -9.96 -1.43 13.75
N ILE A 120 -9.03 -2.05 14.49
CA ILE A 120 -8.41 -3.30 14.09
C ILE A 120 -9.44 -4.43 14.15
N ARG A 121 -9.65 -5.07 13.00
CA ARG A 121 -10.47 -6.27 12.84
C ARG A 121 -9.96 -7.04 11.65
N LYS A 122 -9.83 -8.35 11.77
CA LYS A 122 -9.41 -9.24 10.68
C LYS A 122 -10.22 -8.99 9.42
N GLY A 123 -9.53 -8.80 8.30
CA GLY A 123 -10.12 -8.55 6.99
C GLY A 123 -10.69 -7.15 6.76
N ARG A 124 -10.71 -6.29 7.77
CA ARG A 124 -11.17 -4.91 7.59
C ARG A 124 -10.21 -4.13 6.73
N GLN A 125 -10.74 -3.43 5.72
CA GLN A 125 -9.94 -2.60 4.83
C GLN A 125 -9.37 -1.37 5.54
N ILE A 126 -8.12 -1.07 5.21
CA ILE A 126 -7.37 0.06 5.73
C ILE A 126 -6.64 0.78 4.59
N CYS A 127 -6.64 2.10 4.63
CA CYS A 127 -5.76 2.94 3.85
C CYS A 127 -4.64 3.44 4.77
N VAL A 128 -3.40 3.29 4.34
CA VAL A 128 -2.22 3.67 5.12
C VAL A 128 -1.40 4.66 4.32
N GLN A 129 -1.01 5.75 4.96
CA GLN A 129 -0.04 6.71 4.45
C GLN A 129 1.15 6.76 5.39
N GLY A 130 2.35 6.73 4.85
CA GLY A 130 3.57 6.75 5.66
C GLY A 130 4.81 6.66 4.81
N TYR A 131 5.86 6.09 5.38
CA TYR A 131 7.11 5.85 4.70
C TYR A 131 7.59 4.41 4.90
N LEU A 132 8.35 3.91 3.95
CA LEU A 132 8.96 2.59 4.03
C LEU A 132 10.13 2.61 5.01
N ARG A 133 10.25 1.52 5.77
CA ARG A 133 11.39 1.23 6.59
C ARG A 133 11.79 -0.23 6.44
N GLU A 134 13.07 -0.47 6.32
CA GLU A 134 13.66 -1.80 6.30
C GLU A 134 14.59 -1.95 7.50
N TYR A 135 14.44 -3.05 8.23
CA TYR A 135 15.30 -3.41 9.34
C TYR A 135 16.02 -4.69 9.01
N ARG A 136 17.30 -4.70 9.23
CA ARG A 136 18.13 -5.90 9.23
C ARG A 136 18.78 -6.03 10.59
N LYS A 137 18.71 -7.22 11.14
CA LYS A 137 19.39 -7.52 12.39
C LYS A 137 20.88 -7.75 12.12
N ASP A 138 21.18 -8.54 11.11
CA ASP A 138 22.52 -8.82 10.59
C ASP A 138 22.47 -8.79 9.06
N ASP A 139 23.62 -8.62 8.40
CA ASP A 139 23.70 -8.51 6.93
C ASP A 139 23.17 -9.75 6.18
N ASN A 140 23.17 -10.90 6.83
CA ASN A 140 22.70 -12.18 6.29
C ASN A 140 21.22 -12.47 6.62
N ASP A 141 20.57 -11.64 7.45
CA ASP A 141 19.18 -11.85 7.82
C ASP A 141 18.23 -11.31 6.74
N SER A 142 17.12 -12.00 6.58
CA SER A 142 16.01 -11.50 5.77
C SER A 142 15.50 -10.18 6.34
N PRO A 143 15.37 -9.14 5.49
CA PRO A 143 14.95 -7.83 5.97
C PRO A 143 13.50 -7.84 6.45
N TYR A 144 13.26 -7.26 7.59
CA TYR A 144 11.92 -6.92 8.05
C TYR A 144 11.50 -5.59 7.44
N ARG A 145 10.39 -5.57 6.72
CA ARG A 145 9.86 -4.38 6.05
C ARG A 145 8.57 -3.93 6.68
N ALA A 146 8.48 -2.62 6.93
CA ALA A 146 7.31 -1.99 7.50
C ALA A 146 6.98 -0.68 6.79
N ILE A 147 5.71 -0.31 6.82
CA ILE A 147 5.27 1.06 6.57
C ILE A 147 5.09 1.72 7.92
N VAL A 148 5.90 2.72 8.19
CA VAL A 148 5.71 3.56 9.37
C VAL A 148 4.62 4.57 9.05
N ALA A 149 3.44 4.35 9.59
CA ALA A 149 2.25 5.11 9.28
C ALA A 149 2.28 6.49 9.92
N SER A 150 2.31 7.53 9.11
CA SER A 150 2.02 8.90 9.53
C SER A 150 0.53 9.10 9.76
N ASP A 151 -0.31 8.42 8.96
CA ASP A 151 -1.74 8.33 9.19
C ASP A 151 -2.33 7.03 8.62
N PHE A 152 -3.49 6.66 9.13
CA PHE A 152 -4.29 5.56 8.60
C PHE A 152 -5.77 5.79 8.81
N SER A 153 -6.58 5.28 7.89
CA SER A 153 -8.02 5.28 7.97
C SER A 153 -8.58 3.91 7.62
N THR A 154 -9.74 3.59 8.17
CA THR A 154 -10.44 2.35 7.84
C THR A 154 -11.75 2.68 7.14
N ARG A 155 -12.15 1.82 6.21
CA ARG A 155 -13.47 1.94 5.62
C ARG A 155 -14.52 1.82 6.73
N LYS A 156 -15.50 2.73 6.76
CA LYS A 156 -16.66 2.59 7.65
C LYS A 156 -17.34 1.27 7.35
N ASP A 157 -17.64 0.50 8.38
CA ASP A 157 -18.50 -0.67 8.20
C ASP A 157 -19.81 -0.13 7.62
N LYS A 158 -20.25 -0.67 6.50
CA LYS A 158 -21.63 -0.45 6.07
C LYS A 158 -22.47 -0.98 7.22
N GLU A 159 -23.22 -0.10 7.88
CA GLU A 159 -24.26 -0.55 8.78
C GLU A 159 -25.04 -1.61 7.99
N ARG A 160 -25.02 -2.83 8.48
CA ARG A 160 -25.94 -3.85 8.00
C ARG A 160 -27.32 -3.28 8.34
N SER A 161 -27.90 -2.56 7.40
CA SER A 161 -29.32 -2.25 7.49
C SER A 161 -29.97 -3.61 7.71
N ASN A 162 -30.61 -3.77 8.86
CA ASN A 162 -31.49 -4.88 9.14
C ASN A 162 -32.54 -4.88 8.04
N ARG A 163 -32.26 -5.55 6.94
CA ARG A 163 -33.29 -5.96 6.01
C ARG A 163 -34.02 -7.08 6.70
N ASN A 164 -35.05 -6.68 7.40
CA ASN A 164 -36.10 -7.56 7.86
C ASN A 164 -36.56 -8.37 6.64
N PRO A 165 -36.48 -9.71 6.63
CA PRO A 165 -37.01 -10.51 5.53
C PRO A 165 -38.49 -10.74 5.80
N GLN A 166 -39.32 -9.71 5.62
CA GLN A 166 -40.77 -9.87 5.55
C GLN A 166 -41.34 -8.81 4.62
N SER A 167 -41.58 -9.20 3.39
CA SER A 167 -42.89 -9.04 2.75
C SER A 167 -42.87 -9.71 1.38
N ASN A 168 -43.62 -10.76 1.27
CA ASN A 168 -44.20 -11.23 0.02
C ASN A 168 -44.91 -10.05 -0.66
N GLY A 169 -44.61 -9.82 -1.94
CA GLY A 169 -45.27 -8.80 -2.73
C GLY A 169 -44.93 -8.90 -4.20
N THR A 170 -45.66 -9.75 -4.89
CA THR A 170 -46.18 -9.63 -6.24
C THR A 170 -45.30 -8.98 -7.32
N ALA A 171 -45.03 -9.79 -8.35
CA ALA A 171 -44.53 -9.39 -9.64
C ALA A 171 -45.35 -8.25 -10.26
N ALA A 172 -44.69 -7.22 -10.72
CA ALA A 172 -45.27 -6.25 -11.66
C ALA A 172 -44.18 -5.71 -12.61
N GLY A 173 -44.35 -6.04 -13.86
CA GLY A 173 -44.30 -5.12 -14.97
C GLY A 173 -42.92 -4.67 -15.44
N TYR A 174 -42.34 -5.34 -16.42
CA TYR A 174 -41.37 -4.78 -17.33
C TYR A 174 -42.10 -3.69 -18.15
N THR A 175 -41.66 -2.45 -18.04
CA THR A 175 -42.01 -1.41 -19.00
C THR A 175 -40.90 -1.36 -20.05
N GLU A 176 -41.29 -1.64 -21.28
CA GLU A 176 -40.50 -1.42 -22.50
C GLU A 176 -40.07 0.04 -22.58
N LEU A 177 -38.79 0.28 -22.83
CA LEU A 177 -38.28 1.59 -23.19
C LEU A 177 -38.44 1.79 -24.70
N ASP A 178 -39.11 2.86 -25.06
CA ASP A 178 -39.32 3.35 -26.40
C ASP A 178 -38.01 3.65 -27.15
N PRO A 179 -37.99 3.49 -28.48
CA PRO A 179 -36.83 3.68 -29.30
C PRO A 179 -36.47 5.15 -29.48
N THR A 180 -35.16 5.42 -29.49
CA THR A 180 -34.49 6.66 -29.83
C THR A 180 -35.00 7.27 -31.13
N PRO A 181 -35.22 8.60 -31.25
CA PRO A 181 -35.38 9.27 -32.52
C PRO A 181 -34.03 9.55 -33.16
N GLU A 182 -33.95 9.21 -34.46
CA GLU A 182 -32.91 9.63 -35.38
C GLU A 182 -32.90 11.14 -35.55
N TYR A 183 -31.71 11.76 -35.46
CA TYR A 183 -31.30 12.93 -36.24
C TYR A 183 -29.80 12.87 -36.50
#